data_f4ec359e2acb5852761a7e888544de77
#
_entry.id   f4ec359e2acb5852761a7e888544de77
#
_cell.length_a   1.000
_cell.length_b   1.000
_cell.length_c   1.000
_cell.angle_alpha   90.00
_cell.angle_beta   90.00
_cell.angle_gamma   90.00
#
_symmetry.space_group_name_H-M   'P 1'
#
loop_
_entity.id
_entity.type
_entity.pdbx_description
1 polymer ?
#
loop_
_entity_poly.entity_id
_entity_poly.type
_entity_poly.pdbx_seq_one_letter_code
_entity_poly.pdbx_strand_id
1 'polypeptide(L)'
;FIIRKKYDLASQRRRFVESMVDGKLLSIGYAYLIDLVNKGHLSTFFTTNFDDLLQEAFYQFSAKRPIMCAHDSSVQSISITSTRPKIIKLHGDYLFDDIKSTLRETESLEQNIKEKLIQFCKEFGLIVIGYSGNDRSIMDVIEFLTKQDNYLSNGLYWCLREGDEVNSTLEKLLWRDRVYPIFVDGFDEFFAATHNGIVSGGLGIESNLNQPKIKKTVGFMMSDSHGLFKDKIIKKELDRLKSMDRQIEISNFITDISSDKDVSSSLPISDYRNLLEIGSFIAKKDFKKAKNLAEDDFNQSSSDTAKPQYLLKLISL
;
A
#
# COMPACT_ATOMS: atom_id res chain seq x y z
N PHE A 1 2.83 1.10 -26.24
CA PHE A 1 3.55 0.98 -27.53
C PHE A 1 4.54 -0.18 -27.54
N ILE A 2 5.35 -0.35 -26.50
CA ILE A 2 6.36 -1.43 -26.38
C ILE A 2 5.69 -2.80 -26.29
N ILE A 3 4.58 -2.93 -25.56
CA ILE A 3 3.86 -4.19 -25.36
C ILE A 3 3.32 -4.72 -26.70
N ARG A 4 2.73 -3.86 -27.55
CA ARG A 4 2.23 -4.26 -28.86
C ARG A 4 3.32 -4.69 -29.82
N LYS A 5 4.49 -4.03 -29.79
CA LYS A 5 5.62 -4.37 -30.67
C LYS A 5 6.18 -5.77 -30.40
N LYS A 6 5.97 -6.28 -29.17
CA LYS A 6 6.54 -7.55 -28.72
C LYS A 6 5.47 -8.66 -28.58
N TYR A 7 4.20 -8.30 -28.39
CA TYR A 7 3.12 -9.24 -28.10
C TYR A 7 1.87 -8.90 -28.92
N ASP A 8 1.58 -9.69 -29.96
CA ASP A 8 0.45 -9.46 -30.86
C ASP A 8 -0.88 -9.95 -30.28
N LEU A 9 -0.87 -11.05 -29.52
CA LEU A 9 -2.07 -11.66 -28.95
C LEU A 9 -2.43 -11.05 -27.58
N ALA A 10 -3.72 -10.86 -27.32
CA ALA A 10 -4.23 -10.39 -26.03
C ALA A 10 -3.76 -11.27 -24.86
N SER A 11 -3.77 -12.61 -25.05
CA SER A 11 -3.29 -13.56 -24.06
C SER A 11 -1.79 -13.43 -23.74
N GLN A 12 -0.96 -13.04 -24.72
CA GLN A 12 0.46 -12.77 -24.47
C GLN A 12 0.66 -11.46 -23.70
N ARG A 13 -0.11 -10.43 -24.04
CA ARG A 13 -0.08 -9.15 -23.29
C ARG A 13 -0.49 -9.35 -21.85
N ARG A 14 -1.55 -10.13 -21.61
CA ARG A 14 -2.01 -10.50 -20.28
C ARG A 14 -0.91 -11.19 -19.47
N ARG A 15 -0.31 -12.27 -20.00
CA ARG A 15 0.81 -12.98 -19.33
C ARG A 15 1.99 -12.05 -19.02
N PHE A 16 2.28 -11.10 -19.91
CA PHE A 16 3.32 -10.12 -19.67
C PHE A 16 2.97 -9.22 -18.49
N VAL A 17 1.74 -8.69 -18.42
CA VAL A 17 1.28 -7.86 -17.30
C VAL A 17 1.28 -8.68 -16.00
N GLU A 18 0.76 -9.90 -16.03
CA GLU A 18 0.81 -10.83 -14.88
C GLU A 18 2.24 -10.98 -14.36
N SER A 19 3.21 -11.24 -15.24
CA SER A 19 4.62 -11.40 -14.83
C SER A 19 5.25 -10.14 -14.23
N MET A 20 4.72 -8.97 -14.53
CA MET A 20 5.19 -7.69 -13.99
C MET A 20 4.56 -7.34 -12.64
N VAL A 21 3.35 -7.84 -12.38
CA VAL A 21 2.56 -7.53 -11.17
C VAL A 21 2.70 -8.62 -10.12
N ASP A 22 2.79 -9.88 -10.53
CA ASP A 22 2.87 -11.00 -9.61
C ASP A 22 4.02 -10.88 -8.61
N GLY A 23 3.67 -11.09 -7.34
CA GLY A 23 4.63 -11.03 -6.25
C GLY A 23 5.07 -9.63 -5.83
N LYS A 24 4.54 -8.56 -6.44
CA LYS A 24 4.79 -7.20 -5.98
C LYS A 24 4.15 -6.97 -4.61
N LEU A 25 4.89 -6.30 -3.74
CA LEU A 25 4.41 -5.91 -2.42
C LEU A 25 4.04 -4.43 -2.42
N LEU A 26 3.11 -4.08 -1.55
CA LEU A 26 2.62 -2.71 -1.42
C LEU A 26 3.68 -1.81 -0.79
N SER A 27 3.84 -0.61 -1.33
CA SER A 27 4.63 0.44 -0.70
C SER A 27 3.84 1.09 0.46
N ILE A 28 4.50 1.88 1.28
CA ILE A 28 3.89 2.54 2.43
C ILE A 28 2.83 3.57 2.03
N GLY A 29 2.93 4.16 0.85
CA GLY A 29 1.93 5.08 0.31
C GLY A 29 0.54 4.46 0.22
N TYR A 30 0.45 3.16 -0.10
CA TYR A 30 -0.83 2.45 -0.07
C TYR A 30 -1.42 2.35 1.33
N ALA A 31 -0.60 2.15 2.36
CA ALA A 31 -1.09 2.12 3.74
C ALA A 31 -1.65 3.50 4.16
N TYR A 32 -0.95 4.58 3.85
CA TYR A 32 -1.43 5.94 4.07
C TYR A 32 -2.71 6.25 3.29
N LEU A 33 -2.76 5.89 2.01
CA LEU A 33 -3.94 6.05 1.17
C LEU A 33 -5.16 5.36 1.78
N ILE A 34 -5.02 4.10 2.18
CA ILE A 34 -6.13 3.33 2.75
C ILE A 34 -6.54 3.86 4.12
N ASP A 35 -5.62 4.36 4.94
CA ASP A 35 -5.98 4.98 6.22
C ASP A 35 -6.79 6.28 6.01
N LEU A 36 -6.45 7.10 5.02
CA LEU A 36 -7.26 8.25 4.60
C LEU A 36 -8.68 7.83 4.15
N VAL A 37 -8.81 6.70 3.46
CA VAL A 37 -10.11 6.13 3.07
C VAL A 37 -10.90 5.65 4.29
N ASN A 38 -10.25 4.96 5.21
CA ASN A 38 -10.88 4.46 6.43
C ASN A 38 -11.45 5.60 7.28
N LYS A 39 -10.76 6.75 7.27
CA LYS A 39 -11.16 7.99 7.95
C LYS A 39 -12.16 8.86 7.15
N GLY A 40 -12.50 8.44 5.93
CA GLY A 40 -13.55 9.08 5.13
C GLY A 40 -13.11 10.27 4.28
N HIS A 41 -11.81 10.52 4.15
CA HIS A 41 -11.29 11.63 3.34
C HIS A 41 -11.30 11.33 1.83
N LEU A 42 -11.16 10.05 1.46
CA LEU A 42 -11.18 9.57 0.07
C LEU A 42 -12.16 8.41 -0.06
N SER A 43 -12.82 8.27 -1.21
CA SER A 43 -13.79 7.20 -1.40
C SER A 43 -13.82 6.60 -2.81
N THR A 44 -13.34 7.31 -3.83
CA THR A 44 -13.47 6.87 -5.23
C THR A 44 -12.16 7.02 -5.96
N PHE A 45 -11.79 5.96 -6.67
CA PHE A 45 -10.55 5.84 -7.39
C PHE A 45 -10.84 5.50 -8.84
N PHE A 46 -10.38 6.34 -9.76
CA PHE A 46 -10.29 6.02 -11.17
C PHE A 46 -8.84 5.67 -11.47
N THR A 47 -8.60 4.50 -12.00
CA THR A 47 -7.23 4.05 -12.29
C THR A 47 -7.06 3.62 -13.75
N THR A 48 -5.95 4.02 -14.33
CA THR A 48 -5.49 3.54 -15.63
C THR A 48 -4.61 2.28 -15.51
N ASN A 49 -4.27 1.90 -14.27
CA ASN A 49 -3.45 0.72 -14.01
C ASN A 49 -4.25 -0.56 -14.22
N PHE A 50 -3.59 -1.54 -14.80
CA PHE A 50 -4.15 -2.87 -15.01
C PHE A 50 -4.01 -3.76 -13.78
N ASP A 51 -3.05 -3.45 -12.89
CA ASP A 51 -2.74 -4.24 -11.70
C ASP A 51 -3.87 -4.24 -10.65
N ASP A 52 -3.70 -5.05 -9.62
CA ASP A 52 -4.62 -5.19 -8.50
C ASP A 52 -4.07 -4.62 -7.18
N LEU A 53 -2.94 -3.89 -7.23
CA LEU A 53 -2.27 -3.39 -6.03
C LEU A 53 -3.19 -2.53 -5.15
N LEU A 54 -4.01 -1.68 -5.76
CA LEU A 54 -4.96 -0.87 -5.00
C LEU A 54 -6.02 -1.75 -4.31
N GLN A 55 -6.54 -2.78 -4.99
CA GLN A 55 -7.47 -3.74 -4.41
C GLN A 55 -6.82 -4.52 -3.27
N GLU A 56 -5.59 -4.98 -3.48
CA GLU A 56 -4.79 -5.67 -2.48
C GLU A 56 -4.55 -4.80 -1.24
N ALA A 57 -4.31 -3.49 -1.43
CA ALA A 57 -4.17 -2.54 -0.32
C ALA A 57 -5.44 -2.48 0.54
N PHE A 58 -6.62 -2.48 -0.09
CA PHE A 58 -7.88 -2.59 0.66
C PHE A 58 -8.00 -3.87 1.45
N TYR A 59 -7.60 -5.02 0.89
CA TYR A 59 -7.65 -6.30 1.60
C TYR A 59 -6.69 -6.37 2.78
N GLN A 60 -5.54 -5.69 2.69
CA GLN A 60 -4.56 -5.70 3.77
C GLN A 60 -4.85 -4.66 4.86
N PHE A 61 -5.28 -3.44 4.49
CA PHE A 61 -5.29 -2.30 5.39
C PHE A 61 -6.69 -1.76 5.70
N SER A 62 -7.77 -2.37 5.18
CA SER A 62 -9.14 -1.92 5.44
C SER A 62 -10.07 -3.08 5.78
N ALA A 63 -11.00 -2.83 6.71
CA ALA A 63 -12.15 -3.70 6.91
C ALA A 63 -13.25 -3.49 5.84
N LYS A 64 -13.20 -2.35 5.12
CA LYS A 64 -14.17 -2.01 4.08
C LYS A 64 -13.75 -2.64 2.75
N ARG A 65 -14.62 -3.43 2.15
CA ARG A 65 -14.37 -3.98 0.80
C ARG A 65 -14.78 -2.96 -0.25
N PRO A 66 -13.91 -2.59 -1.23
CA PRO A 66 -14.27 -1.67 -2.30
C PRO A 66 -15.26 -2.31 -3.27
N ILE A 67 -16.04 -1.46 -3.93
CA ILE A 67 -16.78 -1.84 -5.14
C ILE A 67 -15.78 -1.78 -6.30
N MET A 68 -15.59 -2.92 -6.97
CA MET A 68 -14.72 -3.02 -8.14
C MET A 68 -15.54 -2.91 -9.41
N CYS A 69 -15.10 -2.06 -10.33
CA CYS A 69 -15.69 -1.94 -11.65
C CYS A 69 -14.59 -1.86 -12.72
N ALA A 70 -14.57 -2.85 -13.59
CA ALA A 70 -13.66 -2.93 -14.73
C ALA A 70 -14.38 -2.96 -16.09
N HIS A 71 -15.71 -3.02 -16.08
CA HIS A 71 -16.55 -3.10 -17.29
C HIS A 71 -17.51 -1.94 -17.36
N ASP A 72 -17.68 -1.39 -18.56
CA ASP A 72 -18.53 -0.24 -18.85
C ASP A 72 -19.99 -0.46 -18.45
N SER A 73 -20.53 -1.65 -18.69
CA SER A 73 -21.92 -1.96 -18.38
C SER A 73 -22.25 -1.93 -16.88
N SER A 74 -21.29 -2.23 -16.03
CA SER A 74 -21.50 -2.28 -14.58
C SER A 74 -21.30 -0.93 -13.88
N VAL A 75 -20.63 0.01 -14.54
CA VAL A 75 -20.28 1.31 -13.93
C VAL A 75 -21.50 2.18 -13.68
N GLN A 76 -22.54 2.08 -14.50
CA GLN A 76 -23.76 2.86 -14.34
C GLN A 76 -24.47 2.62 -13.00
N SER A 77 -24.43 1.39 -12.49
CA SER A 77 -25.04 1.02 -11.20
C SER A 77 -24.30 1.58 -9.99
N ILE A 78 -23.11 2.19 -10.16
CA ILE A 78 -22.34 2.74 -9.05
C ILE A 78 -23.01 4.05 -8.58
N SER A 79 -23.49 4.05 -7.33
CA SER A 79 -24.03 5.24 -6.70
C SER A 79 -22.92 6.18 -6.23
N ILE A 80 -23.04 7.47 -6.55
CA ILE A 80 -22.15 8.53 -6.06
C ILE A 80 -22.29 8.72 -4.55
N THR A 81 -23.50 8.59 -4.03
CA THR A 81 -23.82 8.83 -2.64
C THR A 81 -23.42 7.67 -1.72
N SER A 82 -23.04 6.53 -2.28
CA SER A 82 -22.58 5.40 -1.46
C SER A 82 -21.27 5.75 -0.78
N THR A 83 -21.20 5.54 0.53
CA THR A 83 -19.99 5.72 1.35
C THR A 83 -18.96 4.60 1.18
N ARG A 84 -19.35 3.50 0.50
CA ARG A 84 -18.46 2.38 0.23
C ARG A 84 -17.37 2.79 -0.76
N PRO A 85 -16.10 2.47 -0.50
CA PRO A 85 -15.01 2.76 -1.43
C PRO A 85 -15.24 2.15 -2.81
N LYS A 86 -14.78 2.82 -3.85
CA LYS A 86 -15.00 2.43 -5.25
C LYS A 86 -13.67 2.47 -6.01
N ILE A 87 -13.39 1.43 -6.78
CA ILE A 87 -12.27 1.37 -7.71
C ILE A 87 -12.84 1.14 -9.11
N ILE A 88 -12.63 2.10 -10.00
CA ILE A 88 -13.11 2.08 -11.38
C ILE A 88 -11.88 2.04 -12.30
N LYS A 89 -11.71 0.92 -13.00
CA LYS A 89 -10.61 0.74 -13.96
C LYS A 89 -11.01 1.30 -15.31
N LEU A 90 -10.28 2.32 -15.80
CA LEU A 90 -10.63 3.04 -17.01
C LEU A 90 -10.30 2.27 -18.29
N HIS A 91 -9.31 1.37 -18.24
CA HIS A 91 -8.81 0.61 -19.39
C HIS A 91 -8.94 -0.91 -19.23
N GLY A 92 -9.87 -1.35 -18.37
CA GLY A 92 -10.08 -2.77 -18.10
C GLY A 92 -9.13 -3.33 -17.04
N ASP A 93 -9.19 -4.64 -16.86
CA ASP A 93 -8.41 -5.38 -15.87
C ASP A 93 -7.59 -6.48 -16.56
N TYR A 94 -6.36 -6.72 -16.08
CA TYR A 94 -5.50 -7.77 -16.65
C TYR A 94 -6.05 -9.18 -16.42
N LEU A 95 -6.92 -9.36 -15.44
CA LEU A 95 -7.59 -10.63 -15.15
C LEU A 95 -8.63 -11.01 -16.22
N PHE A 96 -9.06 -10.04 -17.03
CA PHE A 96 -10.03 -10.23 -18.12
C PHE A 96 -9.35 -9.97 -19.48
N ASP A 97 -9.90 -10.53 -20.56
CA ASP A 97 -9.34 -10.34 -21.91
C ASP A 97 -9.54 -8.92 -22.48
N ASP A 98 -10.09 -8.00 -21.69
CA ASP A 98 -10.46 -6.64 -22.09
C ASP A 98 -9.34 -5.60 -21.83
N ILE A 99 -8.07 -6.02 -21.80
CA ILE A 99 -6.96 -5.08 -21.61
C ILE A 99 -6.86 -4.14 -22.82
N LYS A 100 -7.18 -2.87 -22.61
CA LYS A 100 -6.95 -1.79 -23.58
C LYS A 100 -5.50 -1.29 -23.45
N SER A 101 -4.59 -1.98 -24.10
CA SER A 101 -3.14 -1.70 -23.99
C SER A 101 -2.53 -1.07 -25.24
N THR A 102 -3.32 -0.84 -26.28
CA THR A 102 -2.86 -0.18 -27.51
C THR A 102 -3.42 1.23 -27.61
N LEU A 103 -2.70 2.13 -28.30
CA LEU A 103 -3.16 3.50 -28.54
C LEU A 103 -4.59 3.54 -29.14
N ARG A 104 -4.91 2.64 -30.06
CA ARG A 104 -6.26 2.58 -30.66
C ARG A 104 -7.34 2.15 -29.66
N GLU A 105 -7.00 1.23 -28.77
CA GLU A 105 -7.93 0.73 -27.75
C GLU A 105 -8.15 1.76 -26.64
N THR A 106 -7.14 2.62 -26.37
CA THR A 106 -7.22 3.71 -25.39
C THR A 106 -7.70 5.03 -25.99
N GLU A 107 -7.85 5.15 -27.31
CA GLU A 107 -8.35 6.34 -27.98
C GLU A 107 -9.82 6.65 -27.66
N SER A 108 -10.60 5.69 -27.21
CA SER A 108 -11.99 5.90 -26.79
C SER A 108 -12.23 5.34 -25.38
N LEU A 109 -12.49 6.26 -24.46
CA LEU A 109 -13.07 5.88 -23.18
C LEU A 109 -14.50 5.42 -23.42
N GLU A 110 -14.89 4.29 -22.81
CA GLU A 110 -16.25 3.79 -22.93
C GLU A 110 -17.26 4.81 -22.39
N GLN A 111 -18.42 4.89 -23.02
CA GLN A 111 -19.37 5.98 -22.78
C GLN A 111 -19.85 6.04 -21.33
N ASN A 112 -20.17 4.90 -20.75
CA ASN A 112 -20.67 4.85 -19.37
C ASN A 112 -19.59 5.22 -18.33
N ILE A 113 -18.34 4.79 -18.57
CA ILE A 113 -17.19 5.16 -17.73
C ILE A 113 -16.94 6.67 -17.81
N LYS A 114 -16.99 7.23 -19.03
CA LYS A 114 -16.87 8.68 -19.27
C LYS A 114 -17.94 9.47 -18.52
N GLU A 115 -19.21 9.09 -18.68
CA GLU A 115 -20.33 9.72 -18.02
C GLU A 115 -20.20 9.65 -16.48
N LYS A 116 -19.74 8.51 -15.97
CA LYS A 116 -19.52 8.32 -14.54
C LYS A 116 -18.39 9.21 -14.02
N LEU A 117 -17.27 9.32 -14.72
CA LEU A 117 -16.18 10.24 -14.37
C LEU A 117 -16.68 11.68 -14.32
N ILE A 118 -17.44 12.13 -15.36
CA ILE A 118 -18.06 13.45 -15.41
C ILE A 118 -18.98 13.66 -14.21
N GLN A 119 -19.80 12.67 -13.89
CA GLN A 119 -20.75 12.72 -12.78
C GLN A 119 -20.05 12.90 -11.42
N PHE A 120 -18.94 12.16 -11.17
CA PHE A 120 -18.16 12.34 -9.95
C PHE A 120 -17.47 13.70 -9.88
N CYS A 121 -16.92 14.18 -10.99
CA CYS A 121 -16.24 15.48 -11.05
C CYS A 121 -17.20 16.69 -10.95
N LYS A 122 -18.51 16.46 -11.03
CA LYS A 122 -19.51 17.49 -10.73
C LYS A 122 -19.64 17.75 -9.23
N GLU A 123 -19.52 16.71 -8.42
CA GLU A 123 -19.71 16.78 -6.98
C GLU A 123 -18.39 16.92 -6.19
N PHE A 124 -17.29 16.41 -6.76
CA PHE A 124 -16.00 16.31 -6.08
C PHE A 124 -14.89 16.98 -6.87
N GLY A 125 -13.81 17.37 -6.17
CA GLY A 125 -12.53 17.68 -6.81
C GLY A 125 -11.82 16.41 -7.29
N LEU A 126 -10.80 16.58 -8.09
CA LEU A 126 -10.02 15.48 -8.66
C LEU A 126 -8.52 15.65 -8.30
N ILE A 127 -7.92 14.61 -7.75
CA ILE A 127 -6.48 14.52 -7.55
C ILE A 127 -5.93 13.52 -8.57
N VAL A 128 -5.00 13.96 -9.40
CA VAL A 128 -4.32 13.13 -10.40
C VAL A 128 -2.90 12.86 -9.94
N ILE A 129 -2.55 11.58 -9.79
CA ILE A 129 -1.23 11.17 -9.32
C ILE A 129 -0.68 10.02 -10.16
N GLY A 130 0.61 10.10 -10.55
CA GLY A 130 1.28 9.06 -11.33
C GLY A 130 0.77 8.91 -12.76
N TYR A 131 0.08 9.92 -13.30
CA TYR A 131 -0.50 9.91 -14.64
C TYR A 131 0.10 11.03 -15.49
N SER A 132 0.66 10.67 -16.65
CA SER A 132 1.39 11.60 -17.54
C SER A 132 0.52 12.41 -18.52
N GLY A 133 -0.80 12.15 -18.56
CA GLY A 133 -1.70 12.85 -19.47
C GLY A 133 -1.54 12.49 -20.95
N ASN A 134 -1.01 11.29 -21.26
CA ASN A 134 -0.80 10.86 -22.64
C ASN A 134 -2.04 10.22 -23.31
N ASP A 135 -3.08 10.02 -22.54
CA ASP A 135 -4.30 9.33 -22.93
C ASP A 135 -5.34 10.35 -23.43
N ARG A 136 -5.50 10.43 -24.73
CA ARG A 136 -6.37 11.42 -25.35
C ARG A 136 -7.80 11.34 -24.84
N SER A 137 -8.34 10.13 -24.69
CA SER A 137 -9.73 9.95 -24.28
C SER A 137 -10.02 10.49 -22.87
N ILE A 138 -9.06 10.34 -21.94
CA ILE A 138 -9.13 10.88 -20.58
C ILE A 138 -8.90 12.39 -20.60
N MET A 139 -7.89 12.85 -21.34
CA MET A 139 -7.56 14.27 -21.44
C MET A 139 -8.70 15.08 -22.06
N ASP A 140 -9.39 14.56 -23.09
CA ASP A 140 -10.57 15.21 -23.69
C ASP A 140 -11.70 15.38 -22.65
N VAL A 141 -11.90 14.41 -21.76
CA VAL A 141 -12.87 14.52 -20.66
C VAL A 141 -12.43 15.59 -19.66
N ILE A 142 -11.19 15.56 -19.21
CA ILE A 142 -10.66 16.54 -18.25
C ILE A 142 -10.70 17.95 -18.84
N GLU A 143 -10.32 18.11 -20.11
CA GLU A 143 -10.45 19.39 -20.80
C GLU A 143 -11.90 19.87 -20.88
N PHE A 144 -12.85 19.00 -21.19
CA PHE A 144 -14.27 19.34 -21.18
C PHE A 144 -14.69 19.83 -19.80
N LEU A 145 -14.34 19.12 -18.73
CA LEU A 145 -14.70 19.46 -17.35
C LEU A 145 -14.13 20.83 -16.93
N THR A 146 -12.90 21.15 -17.31
CA THR A 146 -12.25 22.44 -16.96
C THR A 146 -12.82 23.64 -17.74
N LYS A 147 -13.56 23.40 -18.84
CA LYS A 147 -14.25 24.44 -19.61
C LYS A 147 -15.63 24.81 -19.05
N GLN A 148 -16.15 24.04 -18.12
CA GLN A 148 -17.48 24.16 -17.55
C GLN A 148 -17.43 24.73 -16.13
N ASP A 149 -18.20 25.74 -15.81
CA ASP A 149 -18.18 26.40 -14.51
C ASP A 149 -18.73 25.52 -13.38
N ASN A 150 -19.60 24.58 -13.70
CA ASN A 150 -20.30 23.73 -12.75
C ASN A 150 -19.54 22.44 -12.38
N TYR A 151 -18.34 22.23 -12.92
CA TYR A 151 -17.52 21.04 -12.64
C TYR A 151 -16.23 21.42 -11.93
N LEU A 152 -15.67 20.46 -11.23
CA LEU A 152 -14.41 20.63 -10.51
C LEU A 152 -14.41 21.88 -9.60
N SER A 153 -15.56 22.18 -8.97
CA SER A 153 -15.68 23.32 -8.06
C SER A 153 -14.69 23.22 -6.88
N ASN A 154 -14.30 22.01 -6.49
CA ASN A 154 -13.28 21.74 -5.47
C ASN A 154 -11.87 21.61 -6.06
N GLY A 155 -11.66 21.95 -7.32
CA GLY A 155 -10.35 21.96 -7.98
C GLY A 155 -9.94 20.63 -8.61
N LEU A 156 -9.01 20.76 -9.56
CA LEU A 156 -8.23 19.69 -10.15
C LEU A 156 -6.77 19.84 -9.68
N TYR A 157 -6.25 18.88 -8.94
CA TYR A 157 -4.91 18.87 -8.41
C TYR A 157 -4.08 17.87 -9.19
N TRP A 158 -3.09 18.35 -9.94
CA TRP A 158 -2.24 17.49 -10.77
C TRP A 158 -0.85 17.35 -10.16
N CYS A 159 -0.55 16.13 -9.68
CA CYS A 159 0.74 15.83 -9.09
C CYS A 159 1.79 15.59 -10.18
N LEU A 160 2.88 16.36 -10.13
CA LEU A 160 4.04 16.29 -11.02
C LEU A 160 5.29 16.00 -10.19
N ARG A 161 6.20 15.21 -10.74
CA ARG A 161 7.53 15.04 -10.15
C ARG A 161 8.50 16.02 -10.77
N GLU A 162 9.50 16.41 -10.03
CA GLU A 162 10.58 17.22 -10.59
C GLU A 162 11.27 16.47 -11.74
N GLY A 163 11.38 17.12 -12.91
CA GLY A 163 11.92 16.51 -14.13
C GLY A 163 10.93 15.71 -14.97
N ASP A 164 9.64 15.62 -14.60
CA ASP A 164 8.63 15.01 -15.47
C ASP A 164 8.51 15.78 -16.80
N GLU A 165 8.46 15.04 -17.90
CA GLU A 165 8.16 15.62 -19.21
C GLU A 165 6.65 15.93 -19.32
N VAL A 166 6.31 17.20 -19.41
CA VAL A 166 4.94 17.67 -19.58
C VAL A 166 4.64 17.82 -21.07
N ASN A 167 3.70 17.03 -21.59
CA ASN A 167 3.27 17.18 -22.99
C ASN A 167 2.47 18.46 -23.20
N SER A 168 2.38 18.95 -24.45
CA SER A 168 1.75 20.24 -24.79
C SER A 168 0.25 20.32 -24.41
N THR A 169 -0.46 19.20 -24.36
CA THR A 169 -1.88 19.16 -23.93
C THR A 169 -1.98 19.37 -22.44
N LEU A 170 -1.16 18.68 -21.67
CA LEU A 170 -1.10 18.84 -20.23
C LEU A 170 -0.61 20.22 -19.83
N GLU A 171 0.41 20.76 -20.51
CA GLU A 171 0.90 22.11 -20.28
C GLU A 171 -0.23 23.15 -20.40
N LYS A 172 -1.03 23.10 -21.49
CA LYS A 172 -2.18 23.98 -21.66
C LYS A 172 -3.27 23.80 -20.60
N LEU A 173 -3.45 22.57 -20.12
CA LEU A 173 -4.41 22.27 -19.05
C LEU A 173 -3.99 22.88 -17.73
N LEU A 174 -2.70 22.84 -17.38
CA LEU A 174 -2.16 23.37 -16.12
C LEU A 174 -2.29 24.89 -15.98
N TRP A 175 -2.48 25.62 -17.08
CA TRP A 175 -2.74 27.07 -17.09
C TRP A 175 -4.22 27.45 -16.94
N ARG A 176 -5.11 26.46 -16.81
CA ARG A 176 -6.56 26.74 -16.66
C ARG A 176 -6.94 27.07 -15.24
N ASP A 177 -8.00 27.83 -15.10
CA ASP A 177 -8.62 28.10 -13.80
C ASP A 177 -9.03 26.80 -13.11
N ARG A 178 -8.88 26.75 -11.79
CA ARG A 178 -9.18 25.60 -10.94
C ARG A 178 -8.28 24.36 -11.17
N VAL A 179 -7.20 24.49 -11.95
CA VAL A 179 -6.19 23.46 -12.12
C VAL A 179 -4.94 23.86 -11.36
N TYR A 180 -4.52 23.03 -10.44
CA TYR A 180 -3.43 23.30 -9.51
C TYR A 180 -2.32 22.25 -9.68
N PRO A 181 -1.17 22.60 -10.30
CA PRO A 181 -0.02 21.70 -10.27
C PRO A 181 0.54 21.59 -8.86
N ILE A 182 0.81 20.36 -8.42
CA ILE A 182 1.45 20.06 -7.14
C ILE A 182 2.74 19.31 -7.42
N PHE A 183 3.87 19.84 -6.99
CA PHE A 183 5.14 19.14 -7.09
C PHE A 183 5.31 18.17 -5.93
N VAL A 184 5.62 16.92 -6.26
CA VAL A 184 5.72 15.81 -5.32
C VAL A 184 6.98 15.00 -5.61
N ASP A 185 7.58 14.42 -4.58
CA ASP A 185 8.73 13.53 -4.76
C ASP A 185 8.30 12.16 -5.29
N GLY A 186 7.10 11.70 -4.91
CA GLY A 186 6.52 10.45 -5.36
C GLY A 186 5.14 10.19 -4.76
N PHE A 187 4.61 9.00 -5.06
CA PHE A 187 3.32 8.52 -4.55
C PHE A 187 3.35 8.33 -3.03
N ASP A 188 4.42 7.75 -2.52
CA ASP A 188 4.57 7.44 -1.10
C ASP A 188 4.69 8.71 -0.26
N GLU A 189 5.52 9.65 -0.70
CA GLU A 189 5.75 10.92 -0.03
C GLU A 189 4.51 11.82 -0.07
N PHE A 190 3.79 11.84 -1.20
CA PHE A 190 2.53 12.58 -1.32
C PHE A 190 1.50 12.10 -0.29
N PHE A 191 1.27 10.79 -0.20
CA PHE A 191 0.28 10.26 0.75
C PHE A 191 0.76 10.33 2.19
N ALA A 192 2.05 10.21 2.46
CA ALA A 192 2.61 10.43 3.79
C ALA A 192 2.42 11.89 4.26
N ALA A 193 2.76 12.87 3.41
CA ALA A 193 2.58 14.29 3.70
C ALA A 193 1.10 14.66 3.88
N THR A 194 0.22 14.18 2.98
CA THR A 194 -1.22 14.41 3.05
C THR A 194 -1.81 13.82 4.33
N HIS A 195 -1.47 12.59 4.66
CA HIS A 195 -1.92 11.94 5.89
C HIS A 195 -1.45 12.70 7.12
N ASN A 196 -0.18 13.04 7.21
CA ASN A 196 0.38 13.77 8.35
C ASN A 196 -0.24 15.18 8.53
N GLY A 197 -0.69 15.81 7.44
CA GLY A 197 -1.38 17.10 7.49
C GLY A 197 -2.85 17.03 7.93
N ILE A 198 -3.52 15.91 7.71
CA ILE A 198 -4.97 15.77 7.94
C ILE A 198 -5.25 14.91 9.19
N VAL A 199 -4.45 13.88 9.41
CA VAL A 199 -4.68 12.87 10.43
C VAL A 199 -3.72 13.06 11.60
N SER A 200 -4.28 13.10 12.81
CA SER A 200 -3.48 13.06 14.03
C SER A 200 -3.13 11.63 14.39
N GLY A 201 -1.84 11.31 14.50
CA GLY A 201 -1.35 9.99 14.86
C GLY A 201 -0.74 9.21 13.69
N GLY A 202 -0.29 7.99 13.95
CA GLY A 202 0.30 7.12 12.95
C GLY A 202 -0.73 6.31 12.15
N LEU A 203 -0.24 5.44 11.28
CA LEU A 203 -1.06 4.50 10.53
C LEU A 203 -1.81 3.55 11.49
N GLY A 204 -3.09 3.37 11.28
CA GLY A 204 -3.97 2.49 12.08
C GLY A 204 -3.85 1.00 11.76
N ILE A 205 -2.66 0.53 11.37
CA ILE A 205 -2.42 -0.88 10.96
C ILE A 205 -1.92 -1.78 12.12
N GLU A 206 -1.75 -1.20 13.30
CA GLU A 206 -1.14 -1.88 14.45
C GLU A 206 -1.86 -3.17 14.84
N SER A 207 -3.19 -3.14 14.86
CA SER A 207 -4.02 -4.29 15.24
C SER A 207 -3.87 -5.49 14.28
N ASN A 208 -3.36 -5.25 13.10
CA ASN A 208 -3.25 -6.24 12.03
C ASN A 208 -1.80 -6.73 11.79
N LEU A 209 -0.81 -6.20 12.52
CA LEU A 209 0.60 -6.57 12.33
C LEU A 209 0.87 -8.08 12.55
N ASN A 210 0.05 -8.75 13.35
CA ASN A 210 0.14 -10.21 13.57
C ASN A 210 -0.26 -11.05 12.36
N GLN A 211 -0.94 -10.48 11.36
CA GLN A 211 -1.33 -11.23 10.16
C GLN A 211 -0.11 -11.49 9.27
N PRO A 212 0.17 -12.75 8.85
CA PRO A 212 1.40 -13.08 8.11
C PRO A 212 1.59 -12.26 6.83
N LYS A 213 0.49 -11.95 6.14
CA LYS A 213 0.51 -11.17 4.91
C LYS A 213 0.91 -9.72 5.16
N ILE A 214 0.35 -9.10 6.19
CA ILE A 214 0.67 -7.73 6.59
C ILE A 214 2.11 -7.67 7.12
N LYS A 215 2.52 -8.64 7.95
CA LYS A 215 3.90 -8.73 8.44
C LYS A 215 4.91 -8.79 7.29
N LYS A 216 4.64 -9.58 6.24
CA LYS A 216 5.47 -9.64 5.04
C LYS A 216 5.54 -8.28 4.32
N THR A 217 4.40 -7.60 4.15
CA THR A 217 4.33 -6.29 3.49
C THR A 217 5.05 -5.21 4.30
N VAL A 218 4.83 -5.17 5.61
CA VAL A 218 5.54 -4.23 6.51
C VAL A 218 7.04 -4.51 6.54
N GLY A 219 7.46 -5.78 6.56
CA GLY A 219 8.87 -6.17 6.43
C GLY A 219 9.51 -5.65 5.13
N PHE A 220 8.76 -5.70 4.01
CA PHE A 220 9.21 -5.13 2.74
C PHE A 220 9.35 -3.60 2.81
N MET A 221 8.35 -2.90 3.38
CA MET A 221 8.43 -1.44 3.58
C MET A 221 9.66 -1.07 4.42
N MET A 222 9.97 -1.85 5.46
CA MET A 222 11.14 -1.63 6.33
C MET A 222 12.48 -1.93 5.65
N SER A 223 12.51 -2.64 4.52
CA SER A 223 13.76 -2.92 3.79
C SER A 223 14.29 -1.74 3.00
N ASP A 224 13.53 -0.64 2.92
CA ASP A 224 13.84 0.58 2.18
C ASP A 224 14.22 0.35 0.71
N SER A 225 13.61 -0.64 0.07
CA SER A 225 13.87 -1.01 -1.33
C SER A 225 13.65 0.15 -2.31
N HIS A 226 12.92 1.17 -1.89
CA HIS A 226 12.58 2.34 -2.71
C HIS A 226 13.31 3.63 -2.27
N GLY A 227 14.20 3.57 -1.28
CA GLY A 227 14.97 4.73 -0.80
C GLY A 227 14.10 5.79 -0.11
N LEU A 228 13.01 5.38 0.53
CA LEU A 228 12.02 6.25 1.17
C LEU A 228 12.47 6.79 2.54
N PHE A 229 13.55 6.25 3.12
CA PHE A 229 14.09 6.72 4.41
C PHE A 229 14.64 8.15 4.38
N LYS A 230 14.72 8.75 3.20
CA LYS A 230 15.03 10.17 3.03
C LYS A 230 13.89 11.05 3.52
N ASP A 231 12.65 10.62 3.37
CA ASP A 231 11.48 11.32 3.87
C ASP A 231 11.36 11.12 5.39
N LYS A 232 11.29 12.25 6.13
CA LYS A 232 11.26 12.24 7.59
C LYS A 232 9.96 11.67 8.17
N ILE A 233 8.83 11.86 7.46
CA ILE A 233 7.52 11.39 7.90
C ILE A 233 7.47 9.87 7.77
N ILE A 234 7.87 9.36 6.59
CA ILE A 234 7.91 7.92 6.31
C ILE A 234 8.88 7.22 7.24
N LYS A 235 10.08 7.76 7.42
CA LYS A 235 11.08 7.18 8.33
C LYS A 235 10.57 7.07 9.76
N LYS A 236 9.99 8.15 10.27
CA LYS A 236 9.41 8.18 11.63
C LYS A 236 8.34 7.10 11.81
N GLU A 237 7.47 6.94 10.81
CA GLU A 237 6.41 5.95 10.85
C GLU A 237 6.94 4.52 10.79
N LEU A 238 7.90 4.25 9.91
CA LEU A 238 8.55 2.93 9.81
C LEU A 238 9.30 2.56 11.09
N ASP A 239 10.00 3.52 11.72
CA ASP A 239 10.64 3.31 13.02
C ASP A 239 9.60 3.01 14.11
N ARG A 240 8.43 3.67 14.09
CA ARG A 240 7.31 3.39 14.97
C ARG A 240 6.77 1.97 14.77
N LEU A 241 6.48 1.59 13.53
CA LEU A 241 6.01 0.24 13.20
C LEU A 241 7.00 -0.84 13.60
N LYS A 242 8.29 -0.60 13.40
CA LYS A 242 9.35 -1.52 13.82
C LYS A 242 9.41 -1.72 15.33
N SER A 243 9.20 -0.66 16.10
CA SER A 243 9.16 -0.76 17.57
C SER A 243 7.93 -1.56 18.04
N MET A 244 6.79 -1.38 17.38
CA MET A 244 5.56 -2.11 17.69
C MET A 244 5.66 -3.59 17.32
N ASP A 245 6.21 -3.94 16.16
CA ASP A 245 6.42 -5.33 15.75
C ASP A 245 7.29 -6.07 16.77
N ARG A 246 8.36 -5.43 17.27
CA ARG A 246 9.17 -5.98 18.35
C ARG A 246 8.39 -6.18 19.66
N GLN A 247 7.54 -5.23 20.03
CA GLN A 247 6.72 -5.36 21.24
C GLN A 247 5.74 -6.53 21.13
N ILE A 248 5.14 -6.71 19.95
CA ILE A 248 4.24 -7.84 19.66
C ILE A 248 5.01 -9.17 19.74
N GLU A 249 6.21 -9.25 19.16
CA GLU A 249 7.05 -10.45 19.23
C GLU A 249 7.41 -10.80 20.67
N ILE A 250 7.78 -9.81 21.48
CA ILE A 250 8.07 -9.99 22.89
C ILE A 250 6.82 -10.45 23.66
N SER A 251 5.66 -9.83 23.39
CA SER A 251 4.40 -10.20 24.04
C SER A 251 3.98 -11.62 23.70
N ASN A 252 4.06 -12.01 22.42
CA ASN A 252 3.76 -13.38 21.97
C ASN A 252 4.71 -14.38 22.65
N PHE A 253 6.00 -14.08 22.69
CA PHE A 253 6.99 -14.91 23.35
C PHE A 253 6.71 -15.08 24.85
N ILE A 254 6.34 -14.00 25.55
CA ILE A 254 5.92 -14.05 26.96
C ILE A 254 4.66 -14.91 27.12
N THR A 255 3.69 -14.77 26.21
CA THR A 255 2.45 -15.54 26.25
C THR A 255 2.71 -17.03 26.01
N ASP A 256 3.58 -17.36 25.05
CA ASP A 256 3.99 -18.75 24.76
C ASP A 256 4.67 -19.40 25.96
N ILE A 257 5.55 -18.67 26.64
CA ILE A 257 6.19 -19.14 27.87
C ILE A 257 5.17 -19.28 29.01
N SER A 258 4.23 -18.34 29.15
CA SER A 258 3.25 -18.36 30.23
C SER A 258 2.09 -19.35 29.99
N SER A 259 1.86 -19.78 28.76
CA SER A 259 0.86 -20.80 28.42
C SER A 259 1.36 -22.23 28.68
N ASP A 260 2.66 -22.40 28.78
CA ASP A 260 3.30 -23.66 29.23
C ASP A 260 3.07 -23.80 30.74
N LYS A 261 2.04 -24.57 31.11
CA LYS A 261 1.53 -24.69 32.51
C LYS A 261 2.59 -25.12 33.53
N ASP A 262 3.71 -25.67 33.08
CA ASP A 262 4.80 -26.14 33.95
C ASP A 262 5.85 -25.06 34.29
N VAL A 263 5.81 -23.89 33.60
CA VAL A 263 6.88 -22.85 33.71
C VAL A 263 6.44 -21.61 34.47
N SER A 264 5.12 -21.39 34.69
CA SER A 264 4.56 -20.07 35.05
C SER A 264 4.77 -19.62 36.52
N SER A 265 5.42 -20.38 37.37
CA SER A 265 5.48 -20.00 38.81
C SER A 265 6.87 -19.80 39.43
N SER A 266 7.97 -20.00 38.69
CA SER A 266 9.29 -20.01 39.36
C SER A 266 10.53 -19.60 38.55
N LEU A 267 10.36 -18.98 37.34
CA LEU A 267 11.53 -18.49 36.60
C LEU A 267 12.08 -17.20 37.23
N PRO A 268 13.37 -17.16 37.61
CA PRO A 268 14.01 -15.91 38.02
C PRO A 268 13.95 -14.83 36.93
N ILE A 269 13.82 -13.57 37.31
CA ILE A 269 13.77 -12.43 36.40
C ILE A 269 15.01 -12.36 35.50
N SER A 270 16.18 -12.75 36.02
CA SER A 270 17.42 -12.85 35.25
C SER A 270 17.32 -13.82 34.08
N ASP A 271 16.78 -15.01 34.31
CA ASP A 271 16.63 -16.05 33.31
C ASP A 271 15.57 -15.65 32.26
N TYR A 272 14.50 -14.96 32.65
CA TYR A 272 13.56 -14.36 31.74
C TYR A 272 14.21 -13.38 30.75
N ARG A 273 15.06 -12.50 31.28
CA ARG A 273 15.79 -11.52 30.47
C ARG A 273 16.72 -12.20 29.46
N ASN A 274 17.43 -13.21 29.88
CA ASN A 274 18.38 -13.97 29.07
C ASN A 274 17.66 -14.73 27.94
N LEU A 275 16.53 -15.39 28.24
CA LEU A 275 15.71 -16.08 27.25
C LEU A 275 15.13 -15.11 26.19
N LEU A 276 14.75 -13.89 26.58
CA LEU A 276 14.34 -12.84 25.66
C LEU A 276 15.47 -12.40 24.73
N GLU A 277 16.68 -12.27 25.26
CA GLU A 277 17.87 -11.88 24.49
C GLU A 277 18.23 -12.95 23.45
N ILE A 278 18.22 -14.23 23.85
CA ILE A 278 18.40 -15.39 22.96
C ILE A 278 17.35 -15.36 21.84
N GLY A 279 16.07 -15.16 22.19
CA GLY A 279 14.98 -15.03 21.23
C GLY A 279 15.21 -13.90 20.21
N SER A 280 15.78 -12.77 20.67
CA SER A 280 16.10 -11.64 19.79
C SER A 280 17.19 -11.97 18.76
N PHE A 281 18.19 -12.77 19.12
CA PHE A 281 19.24 -13.22 18.20
C PHE A 281 18.72 -14.25 17.20
N ILE A 282 17.80 -15.14 17.64
CA ILE A 282 17.12 -16.09 16.73
C ILE A 282 16.31 -15.33 15.67
N ALA A 283 15.52 -14.34 16.09
CA ALA A 283 14.73 -13.49 15.18
C ALA A 283 15.60 -12.74 14.17
N LYS A 284 16.82 -12.34 14.57
CA LYS A 284 17.81 -11.71 13.68
C LYS A 284 18.59 -12.71 12.82
N LYS A 285 18.30 -14.01 12.91
CA LYS A 285 19.03 -15.10 12.25
C LYS A 285 20.53 -15.17 12.63
N ASP A 286 20.92 -14.59 13.75
CA ASP A 286 22.27 -14.70 14.32
C ASP A 286 22.34 -15.93 15.23
N PHE A 287 22.17 -17.10 14.61
CA PHE A 287 22.11 -18.39 15.33
C PHE A 287 23.39 -18.70 16.13
N LYS A 288 24.53 -18.17 15.67
CA LYS A 288 25.79 -18.37 16.37
C LYS A 288 25.83 -17.67 17.73
N LYS A 289 25.37 -16.42 17.79
CA LYS A 289 25.27 -15.68 19.05
C LYS A 289 24.17 -16.23 19.93
N ALA A 290 23.01 -16.58 19.35
CA ALA A 290 21.92 -17.20 20.10
C ALA A 290 22.35 -18.48 20.78
N LYS A 291 23.12 -19.35 20.09
CA LYS A 291 23.63 -20.59 20.60
C LYS A 291 24.62 -20.38 21.74
N ASN A 292 25.63 -19.53 21.53
CA ASN A 292 26.63 -19.26 22.55
C ASN A 292 26.00 -18.72 23.84
N LEU A 293 25.06 -17.76 23.72
CA LEU A 293 24.37 -17.19 24.85
C LEU A 293 23.50 -18.23 25.57
N ALA A 294 22.79 -19.08 24.83
CA ALA A 294 21.97 -20.14 25.41
C ALA A 294 22.83 -21.21 26.14
N GLU A 295 24.01 -21.56 25.63
CA GLU A 295 24.95 -22.45 26.26
C GLU A 295 25.55 -21.86 27.56
N ASP A 296 25.93 -20.58 27.50
CA ASP A 296 26.48 -19.85 28.64
C ASP A 296 25.45 -19.73 29.77
N ASP A 297 24.23 -19.32 29.44
CA ASP A 297 23.14 -19.15 30.38
C ASP A 297 22.66 -20.49 30.96
N PHE A 298 22.59 -21.55 30.15
CA PHE A 298 22.31 -22.90 30.61
C PHE A 298 23.32 -23.36 31.68
N ASN A 299 24.61 -23.11 31.45
CA ASN A 299 25.67 -23.48 32.38
C ASN A 299 25.70 -22.65 33.68
N GLN A 300 25.31 -21.37 33.57
CA GLN A 300 25.31 -20.43 34.69
C GLN A 300 24.03 -20.45 35.52
N SER A 301 22.91 -20.86 34.92
CA SER A 301 21.63 -20.90 35.63
C SER A 301 21.64 -21.97 36.74
N SER A 302 21.23 -21.56 37.93
CA SER A 302 20.98 -22.47 39.07
C SER A 302 19.50 -22.90 39.15
N SER A 303 18.67 -22.42 38.25
CA SER A 303 17.22 -22.67 38.27
C SER A 303 16.86 -23.96 37.52
N ASP A 304 16.25 -24.90 38.24
CA ASP A 304 15.75 -26.16 37.66
C ASP A 304 14.64 -25.96 36.63
N THR A 305 13.96 -24.83 36.68
CA THR A 305 12.89 -24.44 35.74
C THR A 305 13.43 -23.70 34.50
N ALA A 306 14.55 -22.99 34.62
CA ALA A 306 15.16 -22.25 33.51
C ALA A 306 16.00 -23.15 32.61
N LYS A 307 16.72 -24.12 33.15
CA LYS A 307 17.56 -25.04 32.37
C LYS A 307 16.86 -25.76 31.23
N PRO A 308 15.65 -26.34 31.40
CA PRO A 308 14.92 -26.96 30.32
C PRO A 308 14.58 -25.97 29.21
N GLN A 309 14.32 -24.70 29.55
CA GLN A 309 14.00 -23.67 28.56
C GLN A 309 15.19 -23.27 27.68
N TYR A 310 16.39 -23.14 28.27
CA TYR A 310 17.62 -22.95 27.53
C TYR A 310 17.93 -24.15 26.62
N LEU A 311 17.70 -25.37 27.11
CA LEU A 311 17.87 -26.58 26.33
C LEU A 311 16.91 -26.64 25.12
N LEU A 312 15.64 -26.27 25.30
CA LEU A 312 14.67 -26.17 24.22
C LEU A 312 15.10 -25.15 23.16
N LYS A 313 15.66 -24.01 23.57
CA LYS A 313 16.20 -23.03 22.64
C LYS A 313 17.41 -23.57 21.87
N LEU A 314 18.30 -24.31 22.53
CA LEU A 314 19.44 -24.97 21.88
C LEU A 314 19.03 -26.03 20.86
N ILE A 315 17.96 -26.78 21.13
CA ILE A 315 17.42 -27.80 20.22
C ILE A 315 16.73 -27.13 19.00
N SER A 316 16.19 -25.92 19.17
CA SER A 316 15.49 -25.17 18.11
C SER A 316 16.43 -24.38 17.19
N LEU A 317 17.72 -24.30 17.50
CA LEU A 317 18.76 -23.63 16.72
C LEU A 317 19.46 -24.57 15.75
#